data_91c3f5981a847dc918b588291850c751
#
_entry.id   91c3f5981a847dc918b588291850c751
#
_cell.length_a   1.000
_cell.length_b   1.000
_cell.length_c   1.000
_cell.angle_alpha   90.00
_cell.angle_beta   90.00
_cell.angle_gamma   90.00
#
_symmetry.space_group_name_H-M   'P 1'
#
loop_
_entity.id
_entity.type
_entity.pdbx_description
1 polymer ?
#
loop_
_entity_poly.entity_id
_entity_poly.type
_entity_poly.pdbx_seq_one_letter_code
_entity_poly.pdbx_strand_id
1 'polypeptide(L)'
;DAEESFEMSDGDVAIAAITSCTNTSNPGVMLAAGLVAKKANALGLTRKPWVKTSLAPGSTVVTEYLRRANLLGDLEALGFWVVGYGCTTCIGNSGPLDTPIKEAINQHDLLACSVLSGNRNFEGRIGPEIKANYLASPPLVVAYAIAGTVDIDLSTEPLANMDGKDIFLKDIWPTNEEVQETINSSLSRDEFVEQYADVFAGGEDWQAVEAGTGQLFEWSDESTYIHEPPFFQGMTTEVPGIHAIENARVLCKLGDSVTTDHISPAGNIGSDSPAGQFLESRGVPVSMFNSFGSRRGNDLVMTRGTF
;
A
#
# COMPACT_ATOMS: atom_id res chain seq x y z
N ASP A 1 -14.90 8.22 -24.69
CA ASP A 1 -14.87 7.16 -23.69
C ASP A 1 -16.30 6.78 -23.39
N ALA A 2 -16.70 5.54 -23.69
CA ALA A 2 -18.02 5.03 -23.32
C ALA A 2 -18.06 4.95 -21.80
N GLU A 3 -19.07 5.52 -21.16
CA GLU A 3 -19.35 5.31 -19.75
C GLU A 3 -19.69 3.83 -19.57
N GLU A 4 -18.73 3.07 -19.05
CA GLU A 4 -18.93 1.68 -18.71
C GLU A 4 -19.76 1.63 -17.41
N SER A 5 -21.03 1.27 -17.51
CA SER A 5 -21.90 1.11 -16.35
C SER A 5 -21.70 -0.29 -15.74
N PHE A 6 -21.49 -0.35 -14.43
CA PHE A 6 -21.37 -1.60 -13.68
C PHE A 6 -22.14 -1.50 -12.37
N GLU A 7 -22.51 -2.64 -11.83
CA GLU A 7 -23.13 -2.75 -10.51
C GLU A 7 -22.10 -3.22 -9.50
N MET A 8 -22.16 -2.68 -8.29
CA MET A 8 -21.35 -3.09 -7.16
C MET A 8 -22.23 -3.68 -6.06
N SER A 9 -21.72 -4.69 -5.39
CA SER A 9 -22.37 -5.40 -4.29
C SER A 9 -21.44 -5.63 -3.10
N ASP A 10 -22.01 -6.15 -2.00
CA ASP A 10 -21.23 -6.58 -0.86
C ASP A 10 -20.21 -7.67 -1.26
N GLY A 11 -19.02 -7.56 -0.75
CA GLY A 11 -17.92 -8.47 -1.09
C GLY A 11 -17.08 -8.05 -2.30
N ASP A 12 -17.47 -6.98 -3.02
CA ASP A 12 -16.69 -6.50 -4.16
C ASP A 12 -15.33 -5.93 -3.72
N VAL A 13 -14.31 -6.27 -4.50
CA VAL A 13 -12.93 -5.84 -4.29
C VAL A 13 -12.74 -4.45 -4.88
N ALA A 14 -12.70 -3.44 -4.04
CA ALA A 14 -12.42 -2.07 -4.48
C ALA A 14 -10.91 -1.76 -4.58
N ILE A 15 -10.07 -2.48 -3.83
CA ILE A 15 -8.60 -2.33 -3.87
C ILE A 15 -7.95 -3.71 -3.96
N ALA A 16 -7.10 -3.91 -4.98
CA ALA A 16 -6.22 -5.07 -5.11
C ALA A 16 -4.77 -4.59 -5.20
N ALA A 17 -3.94 -4.88 -4.20
CA ALA A 17 -2.60 -4.32 -4.12
C ALA A 17 -1.53 -5.37 -3.85
N ILE A 18 -0.53 -5.41 -4.73
CA ILE A 18 0.73 -6.11 -4.46
C ILE A 18 1.64 -5.11 -3.75
N THR A 19 1.82 -5.30 -2.44
CA THR A 19 2.56 -4.34 -1.60
C THR A 19 3.77 -5.00 -0.96
N SER A 20 4.78 -4.17 -0.66
CA SER A 20 6.02 -4.59 -0.02
C SER A 20 5.75 -5.10 1.39
N CYS A 21 5.88 -6.40 1.55
CA CYS A 21 5.96 -7.07 2.84
C CYS A 21 6.77 -8.35 2.65
N THR A 22 6.68 -9.30 3.54
CA THR A 22 7.47 -10.54 3.53
C THR A 22 7.42 -11.28 2.18
N ASN A 23 6.30 -11.22 1.48
CA ASN A 23 6.09 -11.92 0.21
C ASN A 23 6.86 -11.30 -0.97
N THR A 24 7.04 -9.98 -1.00
CA THR A 24 7.72 -9.30 -2.12
C THR A 24 9.22 -9.55 -2.14
N SER A 25 9.80 -10.04 -1.06
CA SER A 25 11.20 -10.49 -1.02
C SER A 25 11.40 -11.90 -1.60
N ASN A 26 10.32 -12.61 -1.91
CA ASN A 26 10.38 -13.93 -2.53
C ASN A 26 10.17 -13.80 -4.06
N PRO A 27 11.20 -13.98 -4.89
CA PRO A 27 11.08 -13.85 -6.33
C PRO A 27 10.05 -14.82 -6.93
N GLY A 28 9.93 -16.02 -6.39
CA GLY A 28 9.01 -17.05 -6.88
C GLY A 28 7.55 -16.58 -6.88
N VAL A 29 7.09 -15.95 -5.80
CA VAL A 29 5.70 -15.49 -5.72
C VAL A 29 5.44 -14.25 -6.56
N MET A 30 6.47 -13.39 -6.74
CA MET A 30 6.35 -12.22 -7.59
C MET A 30 6.33 -12.59 -9.07
N LEU A 31 7.21 -13.51 -9.49
CA LEU A 31 7.22 -14.03 -10.85
C LEU A 31 5.95 -14.85 -11.15
N ALA A 32 5.44 -15.60 -10.16
CA ALA A 32 4.15 -16.26 -10.29
C ALA A 32 3.00 -15.28 -10.52
N ALA A 33 2.98 -14.12 -9.85
CA ALA A 33 1.99 -13.07 -10.11
C ALA A 33 2.08 -12.53 -11.54
N GLY A 34 3.29 -12.28 -12.03
CA GLY A 34 3.53 -11.88 -13.42
C GLY A 34 3.10 -12.96 -14.43
N LEU A 35 3.35 -14.24 -14.15
CA LEU A 35 2.92 -15.35 -14.98
C LEU A 35 1.39 -15.49 -15.01
N VAL A 36 0.70 -15.29 -13.87
CA VAL A 36 -0.78 -15.22 -13.82
C VAL A 36 -1.28 -14.10 -14.71
N ALA A 37 -0.70 -12.90 -14.59
CA ALA A 37 -1.07 -11.75 -15.41
C ALA A 37 -0.86 -12.03 -16.90
N LYS A 38 0.29 -12.59 -17.27
CA LYS A 38 0.61 -12.98 -18.67
C LYS A 38 -0.40 -13.96 -19.25
N LYS A 39 -0.74 -15.01 -18.50
CA LYS A 39 -1.72 -16.02 -18.95
C LYS A 39 -3.13 -15.41 -19.02
N ALA A 40 -3.49 -14.54 -18.08
CA ALA A 40 -4.77 -13.84 -18.11
C ALA A 40 -4.89 -12.91 -19.32
N ASN A 41 -3.87 -12.10 -19.61
CA ASN A 41 -3.82 -11.24 -20.80
C ASN A 41 -3.92 -12.04 -22.10
N ALA A 42 -3.24 -13.20 -22.18
CA ALA A 42 -3.32 -14.09 -23.35
C ALA A 42 -4.73 -14.64 -23.60
N LEU A 43 -5.57 -14.72 -22.57
CA LEU A 43 -6.97 -15.11 -22.65
C LEU A 43 -7.93 -13.91 -22.78
N GLY A 44 -7.41 -12.69 -22.86
CA GLY A 44 -8.20 -11.47 -22.96
C GLY A 44 -8.85 -11.03 -21.64
N LEU A 45 -8.45 -11.61 -20.51
CA LEU A 45 -8.96 -11.19 -19.20
C LEU A 45 -8.43 -9.81 -18.81
N THR A 46 -9.28 -9.04 -18.15
CA THR A 46 -8.93 -7.74 -17.57
C THR A 46 -9.37 -7.70 -16.11
N ARG A 47 -8.79 -6.79 -15.32
CA ARG A 47 -9.34 -6.48 -14.00
C ARG A 47 -10.74 -5.89 -14.13
N LYS A 48 -11.56 -6.04 -13.10
CA LYS A 48 -12.87 -5.36 -13.08
C LYS A 48 -12.69 -3.84 -13.01
N PRO A 49 -13.58 -3.06 -13.66
CA PRO A 49 -13.43 -1.60 -13.77
C PRO A 49 -13.44 -0.89 -12.40
N TRP A 50 -14.15 -1.42 -11.42
CA TRP A 50 -14.20 -0.85 -10.07
C TRP A 50 -13.00 -1.19 -9.19
N VAL A 51 -12.10 -2.09 -9.61
CA VAL A 51 -10.93 -2.50 -8.81
C VAL A 51 -9.77 -1.56 -9.06
N LYS A 52 -9.36 -0.85 -8.04
CA LYS A 52 -8.11 -0.08 -8.04
C LYS A 52 -6.93 -1.01 -7.77
N THR A 53 -6.03 -1.13 -8.73
CA THR A 53 -4.84 -1.98 -8.64
C THR A 53 -3.57 -1.15 -8.42
N SER A 54 -2.56 -1.74 -7.76
CA SER A 54 -1.25 -1.13 -7.59
C SER A 54 -0.17 -2.17 -7.30
N LEU A 55 1.07 -1.84 -7.69
CA LEU A 55 2.27 -2.61 -7.39
C LEU A 55 3.27 -1.71 -6.65
N ALA A 56 3.63 -2.09 -5.43
CA ALA A 56 4.63 -1.42 -4.62
C ALA A 56 5.66 -2.43 -4.11
N PRO A 57 6.69 -2.74 -4.90
CA PRO A 57 7.71 -3.73 -4.54
C PRO A 57 8.58 -3.29 -3.35
N GLY A 58 9.30 -4.24 -2.74
CA GLY A 58 10.21 -3.97 -1.64
C GLY A 58 11.49 -3.25 -2.06
N SER A 59 11.89 -3.38 -3.32
CA SER A 59 13.09 -2.74 -3.89
C SER A 59 13.04 -2.70 -5.41
N THR A 60 13.94 -1.92 -6.00
CA THR A 60 14.11 -1.82 -7.47
C THR A 60 14.53 -3.14 -8.12
N VAL A 61 15.20 -4.03 -7.38
CA VAL A 61 15.55 -5.37 -7.86
C VAL A 61 14.31 -6.17 -8.29
N VAL A 62 13.18 -5.99 -7.58
CA VAL A 62 11.94 -6.67 -7.93
C VAL A 62 11.41 -6.23 -9.28
N THR A 63 11.40 -4.94 -9.53
CA THR A 63 11.01 -4.38 -10.85
C THR A 63 11.94 -4.83 -11.94
N GLU A 64 13.23 -4.94 -11.66
CA GLU A 64 14.24 -5.35 -12.64
C GLU A 64 14.06 -6.81 -13.06
N TYR A 65 13.92 -7.75 -12.11
CA TYR A 65 13.73 -9.14 -12.52
C TYR A 65 12.36 -9.37 -13.19
N LEU A 66 11.30 -8.64 -12.82
CA LEU A 66 10.02 -8.66 -13.54
C LEU A 66 10.15 -8.13 -14.98
N ARG A 67 10.97 -7.10 -15.19
CA ARG A 67 11.27 -6.56 -16.52
C ARG A 67 12.06 -7.55 -17.36
N ARG A 68 13.12 -8.17 -16.82
CA ARG A 68 13.91 -9.20 -17.52
C ARG A 68 13.13 -10.45 -17.86
N ALA A 69 12.18 -10.83 -16.97
CA ALA A 69 11.24 -11.92 -17.24
C ALA A 69 10.17 -11.55 -18.29
N ASN A 70 10.11 -10.30 -18.75
CA ASN A 70 9.05 -9.73 -19.59
C ASN A 70 7.64 -9.92 -18.99
N LEU A 71 7.53 -9.72 -17.66
CA LEU A 71 6.28 -9.88 -16.91
C LEU A 71 5.76 -8.56 -16.33
N LEU A 72 6.60 -7.52 -16.26
CA LEU A 72 6.17 -6.22 -15.73
C LEU A 72 5.05 -5.62 -16.59
N GLY A 73 5.21 -5.62 -17.92
CA GLY A 73 4.17 -5.13 -18.84
C GLY A 73 2.86 -5.91 -18.77
N ASP A 74 2.90 -7.20 -18.44
CA ASP A 74 1.69 -8.00 -18.24
C ASP A 74 0.94 -7.59 -16.95
N LEU A 75 1.67 -7.27 -15.88
CA LEU A 75 1.08 -6.73 -14.66
C LEU A 75 0.49 -5.33 -14.91
N GLU A 76 1.21 -4.47 -15.63
CA GLU A 76 0.74 -3.13 -15.99
C GLU A 76 -0.51 -3.16 -16.87
N ALA A 77 -0.63 -4.12 -17.79
CA ALA A 77 -1.83 -4.32 -18.60
C ALA A 77 -3.08 -4.63 -17.76
N LEU A 78 -2.92 -5.27 -16.59
CA LEU A 78 -3.98 -5.46 -15.60
C LEU A 78 -4.08 -4.30 -14.59
N GLY A 79 -3.37 -3.19 -14.85
CA GLY A 79 -3.40 -1.99 -14.01
C GLY A 79 -2.49 -2.03 -12.78
N PHE A 80 -1.66 -3.06 -12.60
CA PHE A 80 -0.67 -3.13 -11.51
C PHE A 80 0.58 -2.32 -11.85
N TRP A 81 0.42 -0.99 -11.90
CA TRP A 81 1.52 -0.05 -12.11
C TRP A 81 2.40 0.06 -10.87
N VAL A 82 3.70 0.25 -11.08
CA VAL A 82 4.62 0.56 -9.98
C VAL A 82 4.34 1.97 -9.49
N VAL A 83 3.75 2.08 -8.30
CA VAL A 83 3.35 3.36 -7.68
C VAL A 83 4.33 3.85 -6.62
N GLY A 84 5.32 3.03 -6.28
CA GLY A 84 6.34 3.33 -5.28
C GLY A 84 7.00 2.05 -4.78
N TYR A 85 7.90 2.19 -3.82
CA TYR A 85 8.59 1.08 -3.18
C TYR A 85 8.33 1.10 -1.69
N GLY A 86 8.02 -0.06 -1.12
CA GLY A 86 7.76 -0.18 0.31
C GLY A 86 6.29 -0.37 0.68
N CYS A 87 5.94 -0.05 1.90
CA CYS A 87 4.61 -0.30 2.49
C CYS A 87 3.59 0.80 2.11
N THR A 88 3.21 0.91 0.85
CA THR A 88 2.26 1.92 0.37
C THR A 88 0.82 1.63 0.81
N THR A 89 0.14 0.70 0.17
CA THR A 89 -1.26 0.35 0.47
C THR A 89 -1.43 -0.20 1.89
N CYS A 90 -0.48 -0.98 2.38
CA CYS A 90 -0.54 -1.58 3.71
C CYS A 90 -0.63 -0.56 4.87
N ILE A 91 -0.27 0.69 4.63
CA ILE A 91 -0.36 1.80 5.60
C ILE A 91 -1.34 2.89 5.17
N GLY A 92 -2.24 2.61 4.22
CA GLY A 92 -3.27 3.53 3.79
C GLY A 92 -2.85 4.58 2.76
N ASN A 93 -1.75 4.35 2.03
CA ASN A 93 -1.27 5.25 0.98
C ASN A 93 -1.69 4.81 -0.43
N SER A 94 -2.84 4.17 -0.57
CA SER A 94 -3.40 3.79 -1.88
C SER A 94 -3.94 4.99 -2.68
N GLY A 95 -4.08 6.14 -2.04
CA GLY A 95 -4.82 7.27 -2.58
C GLY A 95 -6.33 7.03 -2.61
N PRO A 96 -7.13 8.04 -2.98
CA PRO A 96 -8.58 7.94 -2.99
C PRO A 96 -9.06 6.93 -4.04
N LEU A 97 -10.23 6.31 -3.79
CA LEU A 97 -10.97 5.60 -4.82
C LEU A 97 -11.53 6.60 -5.84
N ASP A 98 -11.82 6.12 -7.04
CA ASP A 98 -12.50 6.92 -8.06
C ASP A 98 -13.87 7.36 -7.53
N THR A 99 -14.25 8.61 -7.85
CA THR A 99 -15.43 9.25 -7.26
C THR A 99 -16.70 8.42 -7.42
N PRO A 100 -17.04 7.85 -8.58
CA PRO A 100 -18.25 7.04 -8.72
C PRO A 100 -18.26 5.79 -7.81
N ILE A 101 -17.10 5.14 -7.65
CA ILE A 101 -16.94 3.95 -6.79
C ILE A 101 -17.13 4.33 -5.32
N LYS A 102 -16.46 5.40 -4.90
CA LYS A 102 -16.59 5.93 -3.54
C LYS A 102 -18.03 6.33 -3.21
N GLU A 103 -18.71 7.01 -4.14
CA GLU A 103 -20.09 7.41 -3.98
C GLU A 103 -21.01 6.20 -3.89
N ALA A 104 -20.86 5.19 -4.74
CA ALA A 104 -21.64 3.97 -4.69
C ALA A 104 -21.49 3.24 -3.34
N ILE A 105 -20.27 3.08 -2.86
CA ILE A 105 -19.99 2.44 -1.56
C ILE A 105 -20.68 3.20 -0.42
N ASN A 106 -20.55 4.53 -0.38
CA ASN A 106 -21.09 5.33 0.71
C ASN A 106 -22.60 5.47 0.66
N GLN A 107 -23.21 5.65 -0.53
CA GLN A 107 -24.65 5.81 -0.69
C GLN A 107 -25.44 4.55 -0.34
N HIS A 108 -24.87 3.39 -0.65
CA HIS A 108 -25.53 2.10 -0.44
C HIS A 108 -24.96 1.34 0.76
N ASP A 109 -24.04 1.94 1.51
CA ASP A 109 -23.39 1.35 2.68
C ASP A 109 -22.76 -0.02 2.40
N LEU A 110 -22.21 -0.20 1.19
CA LEU A 110 -21.66 -1.48 0.73
C LEU A 110 -20.49 -1.95 1.59
N LEU A 111 -20.39 -3.27 1.76
CA LEU A 111 -19.23 -3.92 2.33
C LEU A 111 -18.16 -4.09 1.25
N ALA A 112 -17.46 -3.00 0.90
CA ALA A 112 -16.37 -3.04 -0.02
C ALA A 112 -15.11 -3.65 0.62
N CYS A 113 -14.37 -4.43 -0.17
CA CYS A 113 -13.24 -5.22 0.28
C CYS A 113 -11.92 -4.72 -0.31
N SER A 114 -10.81 -5.00 0.40
CA SER A 114 -9.48 -4.98 -0.19
C SER A 114 -8.84 -6.36 -0.15
N VAL A 115 -8.03 -6.68 -1.17
CA VAL A 115 -7.18 -7.86 -1.21
C VAL A 115 -5.74 -7.40 -1.44
N LEU A 116 -4.84 -7.69 -0.51
CA LEU A 116 -3.48 -7.20 -0.58
C LEU A 116 -2.45 -8.24 -0.13
N SER A 117 -1.25 -8.18 -0.70
CA SER A 117 -0.13 -9.05 -0.33
C SER A 117 0.67 -8.52 0.87
N GLY A 118 0.02 -7.77 1.76
CA GLY A 118 0.60 -7.23 2.97
C GLY A 118 0.77 -8.28 4.08
N ASN A 119 1.30 -7.85 5.22
CA ASN A 119 1.42 -8.68 6.42
C ASN A 119 0.46 -8.28 7.55
N ARG A 120 -0.24 -7.16 7.40
CA ARG A 120 -1.23 -6.66 8.36
C ARG A 120 -2.40 -5.99 7.63
N ASN A 121 -3.57 -6.20 8.17
CA ASN A 121 -4.80 -5.57 7.71
C ASN A 121 -5.63 -5.16 8.93
N PHE A 122 -5.97 -3.88 9.00
CA PHE A 122 -6.86 -3.34 10.03
C PHE A 122 -8.01 -2.61 9.35
N GLU A 123 -9.18 -2.71 9.92
CA GLU A 123 -10.31 -1.90 9.51
C GLU A 123 -9.94 -0.41 9.53
N GLY A 124 -10.35 0.32 8.49
CA GLY A 124 -10.06 1.75 8.32
C GLY A 124 -8.61 2.11 8.00
N ARG A 125 -7.67 1.15 8.02
CA ARG A 125 -6.25 1.42 7.73
C ARG A 125 -5.95 1.54 6.23
N ILE A 126 -6.58 0.70 5.41
CA ILE A 126 -6.31 0.64 3.96
C ILE A 126 -7.01 1.79 3.23
N GLY A 127 -8.23 2.09 3.63
CA GLY A 127 -9.03 3.19 3.12
C GLY A 127 -10.29 3.35 3.96
N PRO A 128 -10.85 4.55 4.08
CA PRO A 128 -12.03 4.80 4.91
C PRO A 128 -13.28 4.10 4.39
N GLU A 129 -13.35 3.84 3.09
CA GLU A 129 -14.46 3.17 2.44
C GLU A 129 -14.36 1.63 2.49
N ILE A 130 -13.21 1.09 2.96
CA ILE A 130 -12.95 -0.35 2.96
C ILE A 130 -13.25 -0.94 4.33
N LYS A 131 -14.28 -1.78 4.40
CA LYS A 131 -14.74 -2.40 5.65
C LYS A 131 -14.10 -3.75 5.92
N ALA A 132 -13.74 -4.52 4.88
CA ALA A 132 -13.11 -5.83 5.02
C ALA A 132 -11.79 -5.90 4.24
N ASN A 133 -10.76 -6.44 4.89
CA ASN A 133 -9.41 -6.48 4.31
C ASN A 133 -8.88 -7.91 4.35
N TYR A 134 -8.46 -8.43 3.21
CA TYR A 134 -7.98 -9.79 3.05
C TYR A 134 -6.49 -9.80 2.69
N LEU A 135 -5.75 -10.72 3.30
CA LEU A 135 -4.35 -10.97 2.95
C LEU A 135 -4.28 -12.15 2.00
N ALA A 136 -3.59 -11.97 0.88
CA ALA A 136 -3.41 -12.99 -0.13
C ALA A 136 -1.98 -12.94 -0.70
N SER A 137 -1.54 -14.05 -1.33
CA SER A 137 -0.29 -14.02 -2.08
C SER A 137 -0.39 -13.12 -3.32
N PRO A 138 0.73 -12.58 -3.83
CA PRO A 138 0.72 -11.73 -5.03
C PRO A 138 -0.07 -12.32 -6.22
N PRO A 139 0.09 -13.61 -6.61
CA PRO A 139 -0.70 -14.17 -7.70
C PRO A 139 -2.21 -14.25 -7.40
N LEU A 140 -2.61 -14.46 -6.13
CA LEU A 140 -4.02 -14.42 -5.75
C LEU A 140 -4.57 -12.99 -5.76
N VAL A 141 -3.77 -11.98 -5.44
CA VAL A 141 -4.17 -10.56 -5.58
C VAL A 141 -4.53 -10.26 -7.02
N VAL A 142 -3.74 -10.76 -7.99
CA VAL A 142 -4.06 -10.62 -9.42
C VAL A 142 -5.37 -11.35 -9.76
N ALA A 143 -5.56 -12.57 -9.27
CA ALA A 143 -6.79 -13.34 -9.52
C ALA A 143 -8.04 -12.63 -8.98
N TYR A 144 -7.98 -12.09 -7.75
CA TYR A 144 -9.09 -11.33 -7.15
C TYR A 144 -9.36 -9.99 -7.86
N ALA A 145 -8.36 -9.36 -8.46
CA ALA A 145 -8.58 -8.17 -9.29
C ALA A 145 -9.37 -8.50 -10.56
N ILE A 146 -9.16 -9.70 -11.12
CA ILE A 146 -9.90 -10.21 -12.29
C ILE A 146 -11.31 -10.64 -11.88
N ALA A 147 -11.45 -11.38 -10.78
CA ALA A 147 -12.74 -11.81 -10.25
C ALA A 147 -13.61 -10.61 -9.84
N GLY A 148 -13.01 -9.60 -9.18
CA GLY A 148 -13.68 -8.39 -8.73
C GLY A 148 -14.45 -8.53 -7.43
N THR A 149 -14.50 -9.72 -6.84
CA THR A 149 -15.20 -10.00 -5.59
C THR A 149 -14.45 -11.03 -4.75
N VAL A 150 -14.65 -11.00 -3.43
CA VAL A 150 -14.19 -12.06 -2.51
C VAL A 150 -15.25 -13.15 -2.33
N ASP A 151 -16.49 -12.90 -2.75
CA ASP A 151 -17.58 -13.87 -2.72
C ASP A 151 -17.51 -14.81 -3.93
N ILE A 152 -16.41 -15.56 -4.01
CA ILE A 152 -16.10 -16.52 -5.06
C ILE A 152 -15.26 -17.68 -4.51
N ASP A 153 -15.63 -18.89 -4.85
CA ASP A 153 -14.77 -20.05 -4.65
C ASP A 153 -13.83 -20.22 -5.87
N LEU A 154 -12.62 -19.70 -5.74
CA LEU A 154 -11.60 -19.74 -6.79
C LEU A 154 -11.22 -21.17 -7.24
N SER A 155 -11.59 -22.21 -6.48
CA SER A 155 -11.32 -23.61 -6.82
C SER A 155 -12.37 -24.21 -7.76
N THR A 156 -13.60 -23.72 -7.72
CA THR A 156 -14.76 -24.31 -8.41
C THR A 156 -15.50 -23.34 -9.31
N GLU A 157 -15.40 -22.02 -9.08
CA GLU A 157 -16.11 -21.02 -9.84
C GLU A 157 -15.21 -20.30 -10.85
N PRO A 158 -15.76 -19.90 -12.00
CA PRO A 158 -14.98 -19.21 -13.02
C PRO A 158 -14.65 -17.76 -12.60
N LEU A 159 -13.43 -17.32 -12.89
CA LEU A 159 -13.00 -15.92 -12.74
C LEU A 159 -13.73 -14.98 -13.70
N ALA A 160 -14.01 -15.46 -14.90
CA ALA A 160 -14.71 -14.73 -15.94
C ALA A 160 -15.28 -15.68 -17.00
N ASN A 161 -16.24 -15.17 -17.79
CA ASN A 161 -16.73 -15.83 -18.98
C ASN A 161 -16.30 -15.00 -20.20
N MET A 162 -15.55 -15.61 -21.11
CA MET A 162 -15.06 -15.00 -22.34
C MET A 162 -15.69 -15.71 -23.54
N ASP A 163 -16.55 -15.01 -24.27
CA ASP A 163 -17.25 -15.53 -25.46
C ASP A 163 -17.99 -16.87 -25.22
N GLY A 164 -18.60 -17.02 -24.04
CA GLY A 164 -19.32 -18.24 -23.65
C GLY A 164 -18.43 -19.34 -23.09
N LYS A 165 -17.13 -19.10 -22.90
CA LYS A 165 -16.19 -20.03 -22.27
C LYS A 165 -15.85 -19.56 -20.87
N ASP A 166 -16.09 -20.39 -19.88
CA ASP A 166 -15.69 -20.16 -18.51
C ASP A 166 -14.18 -20.32 -18.34
N ILE A 167 -13.55 -19.32 -17.73
CA ILE A 167 -12.12 -19.30 -17.41
C ILE A 167 -11.95 -19.40 -15.89
N PHE A 168 -11.27 -20.45 -15.45
CA PHE A 168 -11.02 -20.75 -14.05
C PHE A 168 -9.61 -20.33 -13.61
N LEU A 169 -9.38 -20.23 -12.32
CA LEU A 169 -8.05 -19.93 -11.77
C LEU A 169 -6.98 -20.91 -12.30
N LYS A 170 -7.29 -22.18 -12.40
CA LYS A 170 -6.38 -23.23 -12.93
C LYS A 170 -5.89 -22.96 -14.35
N ASP A 171 -6.67 -22.25 -15.18
CA ASP A 171 -6.33 -21.97 -16.57
C ASP A 171 -5.24 -20.90 -16.70
N ILE A 172 -5.08 -20.05 -15.68
CA ILE A 172 -4.08 -18.97 -15.62
C ILE A 172 -3.01 -19.22 -14.56
N TRP A 173 -3.16 -20.24 -13.71
CA TRP A 173 -2.18 -20.54 -12.65
C TRP A 173 -0.91 -21.15 -13.25
N PRO A 174 0.29 -20.63 -12.91
CA PRO A 174 1.54 -21.21 -13.40
C PRO A 174 1.87 -22.50 -12.68
N THR A 175 2.56 -23.40 -13.36
CA THR A 175 3.16 -24.58 -12.74
C THR A 175 4.41 -24.21 -11.95
N ASN A 176 4.85 -25.08 -11.04
CA ASN A 176 6.09 -24.88 -10.31
C ASN A 176 7.30 -24.84 -11.25
N GLU A 177 7.27 -25.64 -12.33
CA GLU A 177 8.32 -25.67 -13.34
C GLU A 177 8.43 -24.34 -14.06
N GLU A 178 7.30 -23.76 -14.52
CA GLU A 178 7.28 -22.43 -15.16
C GLU A 178 7.86 -21.35 -14.24
N VAL A 179 7.49 -21.37 -12.97
CA VAL A 179 8.03 -20.42 -12.00
C VAL A 179 9.53 -20.61 -11.82
N GLN A 180 10.00 -21.86 -11.68
CA GLN A 180 11.42 -22.13 -11.47
C GLN A 180 12.27 -21.79 -12.71
N GLU A 181 11.78 -22.08 -13.92
CA GLU A 181 12.44 -21.69 -15.16
C GLU A 181 12.54 -20.16 -15.28
N THR A 182 11.48 -19.46 -14.92
CA THR A 182 11.46 -17.99 -14.91
C THR A 182 12.46 -17.42 -13.90
N ILE A 183 12.53 -17.98 -12.69
CA ILE A 183 13.55 -17.60 -11.70
C ILE A 183 14.95 -17.78 -12.29
N ASN A 184 15.26 -18.95 -12.84
CA ASN A 184 16.59 -19.29 -13.35
C ASN A 184 17.02 -18.40 -14.53
N SER A 185 16.05 -17.92 -15.32
CA SER A 185 16.33 -17.08 -16.50
C SER A 185 16.37 -15.59 -16.21
N SER A 186 15.76 -15.12 -15.13
CA SER A 186 15.59 -13.70 -14.85
C SER A 186 16.32 -13.20 -13.60
N LEU A 187 16.80 -14.08 -12.71
CA LEU A 187 17.57 -13.69 -11.54
C LEU A 187 19.04 -14.02 -11.72
N SER A 188 19.91 -13.05 -11.52
CA SER A 188 21.35 -13.23 -11.47
C SER A 188 21.95 -12.43 -10.31
N ARG A 189 23.16 -12.82 -9.88
CA ARG A 189 23.91 -12.05 -8.89
C ARG A 189 24.26 -10.65 -9.40
N ASP A 190 24.50 -10.54 -10.70
CA ASP A 190 24.97 -9.30 -11.31
C ASP A 190 23.93 -8.18 -11.21
N GLU A 191 22.64 -8.52 -11.22
CA GLU A 191 21.55 -7.56 -10.96
C GLU A 191 21.65 -6.88 -9.60
N PHE A 192 21.91 -7.67 -8.57
CA PHE A 192 22.06 -7.11 -7.23
C PHE A 192 23.30 -6.20 -7.18
N VAL A 193 24.39 -6.59 -7.85
CA VAL A 193 25.60 -5.77 -7.91
C VAL A 193 25.32 -4.47 -8.65
N GLU A 194 24.65 -4.51 -9.81
CA GLU A 194 24.32 -3.33 -10.59
C GLU A 194 23.34 -2.39 -9.85
N GLN A 195 22.24 -2.93 -9.29
CA GLN A 195 21.23 -2.13 -8.60
C GLN A 195 21.75 -1.49 -7.31
N TYR A 196 22.74 -2.10 -6.66
CA TYR A 196 23.35 -1.58 -5.45
C TYR A 196 24.73 -0.97 -5.67
N ALA A 197 25.19 -0.80 -6.91
CA ALA A 197 26.48 -0.19 -7.22
C ALA A 197 26.52 1.29 -6.80
N ASP A 198 25.42 2.00 -6.92
CA ASP A 198 25.27 3.39 -6.49
C ASP A 198 23.92 3.61 -5.81
N VAL A 199 23.85 3.25 -4.53
CA VAL A 199 22.62 3.41 -3.71
C VAL A 199 22.34 4.85 -3.29
N PHE A 200 23.31 5.75 -3.46
CA PHE A 200 23.18 7.14 -3.04
C PHE A 200 22.77 8.08 -4.17
N ALA A 201 22.90 7.67 -5.42
CA ALA A 201 22.53 8.51 -6.57
C ALA A 201 21.03 8.85 -6.57
N GLY A 202 20.18 7.87 -6.24
CA GLY A 202 18.74 8.04 -6.37
C GLY A 202 18.28 8.20 -7.82
N GLY A 203 16.99 8.44 -8.03
CA GLY A 203 16.42 8.78 -9.34
C GLY A 203 16.61 10.24 -9.72
N GLU A 204 16.29 10.59 -10.96
CA GLU A 204 16.38 11.97 -11.47
C GLU A 204 15.57 12.96 -10.62
N ASP A 205 14.35 12.58 -10.23
CA ASP A 205 13.49 13.40 -9.36
C ASP A 205 14.12 13.63 -7.98
N TRP A 206 14.79 12.59 -7.42
CA TRP A 206 15.50 12.71 -6.16
C TRP A 206 16.69 13.66 -6.26
N GLN A 207 17.44 13.60 -7.35
CA GLN A 207 18.57 14.50 -7.60
C GLN A 207 18.14 15.94 -7.87
N ALA A 208 16.92 16.14 -8.38
CA ALA A 208 16.34 17.46 -8.62
C ALA A 208 15.83 18.14 -7.35
N VAL A 209 15.71 17.42 -6.21
CA VAL A 209 15.27 18.02 -4.94
C VAL A 209 16.33 18.97 -4.41
N GLU A 210 15.98 20.25 -4.29
CA GLU A 210 16.81 21.23 -3.64
C GLU A 210 16.84 20.96 -2.13
N ALA A 211 17.98 20.56 -1.61
CA ALA A 211 18.19 20.35 -0.17
C ALA A 211 19.14 21.40 0.38
N GLY A 212 18.91 21.79 1.63
CA GLY A 212 19.82 22.68 2.36
C GLY A 212 21.20 22.06 2.49
N THR A 213 22.25 22.85 2.35
CA THR A 213 23.65 22.41 2.41
C THR A 213 24.23 22.47 3.82
N GLY A 214 23.44 22.83 4.83
CA GLY A 214 23.84 22.90 6.24
C GLY A 214 24.08 21.53 6.87
N GLN A 215 24.84 21.50 7.98
CA GLN A 215 25.01 20.27 8.79
C GLN A 215 23.79 19.95 9.65
N LEU A 216 22.93 20.91 9.88
CA LEU A 216 21.70 20.78 10.68
C LEU A 216 20.50 21.00 9.79
N PHE A 217 19.43 20.27 10.08
CA PHE A 217 18.14 20.49 9.42
C PHE A 217 17.52 21.80 9.93
N GLU A 218 17.06 22.62 8.99
CA GLU A 218 16.35 23.86 9.31
C GLU A 218 14.86 23.56 9.53
N TRP A 219 14.45 23.52 10.79
CA TRP A 219 13.05 23.28 11.14
C TRP A 219 12.21 24.52 10.79
N SER A 220 10.99 24.27 10.31
CA SER A 220 10.01 25.31 10.02
C SER A 220 8.78 25.13 10.90
N ASP A 221 8.48 26.12 11.73
CA ASP A 221 7.27 26.14 12.55
C ASP A 221 5.97 26.23 11.74
N GLU A 222 6.07 26.65 10.48
CA GLU A 222 4.94 26.72 9.56
C GLU A 222 4.62 25.36 8.91
N SER A 223 5.56 24.40 8.97
CA SER A 223 5.35 23.08 8.39
C SER A 223 4.26 22.31 9.14
N THR A 224 3.26 21.83 8.39
CA THR A 224 2.21 20.95 8.93
C THR A 224 2.50 19.48 8.71
N TYR A 225 3.63 19.12 8.08
CA TYR A 225 4.08 17.75 7.82
C TYR A 225 5.23 17.29 8.70
N ILE A 226 6.21 18.18 8.96
CA ILE A 226 7.40 17.86 9.73
C ILE A 226 7.55 18.93 10.82
N HIS A 227 7.63 18.50 12.06
CA HIS A 227 7.81 19.36 13.22
C HIS A 227 9.02 18.88 14.03
N GLU A 228 9.76 19.82 14.65
CA GLU A 228 10.87 19.45 15.51
C GLU A 228 10.36 18.58 16.66
N PRO A 229 10.85 17.35 16.81
CA PRO A 229 10.35 16.45 17.84
C PRO A 229 10.60 17.00 19.25
N PRO A 230 9.57 17.03 20.12
CA PRO A 230 9.69 17.64 21.45
C PRO A 230 10.72 16.96 22.35
N PHE A 231 11.10 15.71 22.08
CA PHE A 231 12.11 15.00 22.85
C PHE A 231 13.55 15.48 22.57
N PHE A 232 13.77 16.31 21.54
CA PHE A 232 15.05 16.97 21.31
C PHE A 232 15.19 18.30 22.07
N GLN A 233 14.09 18.86 22.55
CA GLN A 233 14.11 20.14 23.27
C GLN A 233 14.89 19.99 24.58
N GLY A 234 15.89 20.85 24.75
CA GLY A 234 16.75 20.83 25.93
C GLY A 234 17.75 19.68 25.98
N MET A 235 17.91 18.91 24.89
CA MET A 235 18.93 17.88 24.80
C MET A 235 20.34 18.49 24.81
N THR A 236 21.23 17.89 25.57
CA THR A 236 22.64 18.30 25.67
C THR A 236 23.55 17.15 25.20
N THR A 237 24.82 17.47 24.97
CA THR A 237 25.84 16.45 24.65
C THR A 237 26.24 15.59 25.85
N GLU A 238 25.88 16.01 27.05
CA GLU A 238 26.09 15.22 28.28
C GLU A 238 24.97 14.19 28.41
N VAL A 239 25.36 12.90 28.47
CA VAL A 239 24.40 11.83 28.69
C VAL A 239 24.05 11.77 30.15
N PRO A 240 22.78 12.04 30.54
CA PRO A 240 22.34 11.91 31.91
C PRO A 240 22.44 10.43 32.36
N GLY A 241 22.82 10.21 33.61
CA GLY A 241 22.82 8.89 34.21
C GLY A 241 21.42 8.29 34.31
N ILE A 242 21.36 7.02 34.66
CA ILE A 242 20.09 6.34 34.95
C ILE A 242 19.61 6.80 36.33
N HIS A 243 18.45 7.42 36.38
CA HIS A 243 17.81 7.91 37.61
C HIS A 243 16.51 7.13 37.89
N ALA A 244 16.13 7.04 39.16
CA ALA A 244 14.84 6.51 39.55
C ALA A 244 13.71 7.42 39.01
N ILE A 245 12.64 6.81 38.54
CA ILE A 245 11.42 7.52 38.16
C ILE A 245 10.56 7.69 39.42
N GLU A 246 10.44 8.92 39.91
CA GLU A 246 9.68 9.22 41.10
C GLU A 246 8.45 10.05 40.79
N ASN A 247 7.38 9.84 41.55
CA ASN A 247 6.11 10.58 41.45
C ASN A 247 5.40 10.48 40.06
N ALA A 248 5.78 9.52 39.22
CA ALA A 248 5.10 9.30 37.94
C ALA A 248 3.66 8.82 38.16
N ARG A 249 2.77 9.25 37.26
CA ARG A 249 1.37 8.81 37.22
C ARG A 249 1.19 7.85 36.07
N VAL A 250 0.34 6.83 36.28
CA VAL A 250 -0.05 5.90 35.20
C VAL A 250 -0.98 6.64 34.23
N LEU A 251 -0.55 6.80 32.98
CA LEU A 251 -1.38 7.35 31.91
C LEU A 251 -2.31 6.25 31.34
N CYS A 252 -1.73 5.10 31.01
CA CYS A 252 -2.46 3.94 30.48
C CYS A 252 -1.98 2.66 31.12
N LYS A 253 -2.91 1.73 31.41
CA LYS A 253 -2.62 0.34 31.78
C LYS A 253 -3.13 -0.55 30.67
N LEU A 254 -2.22 -1.08 29.87
CA LEU A 254 -2.53 -1.85 28.67
C LEU A 254 -2.28 -3.32 28.94
N GLY A 255 -2.97 -4.19 28.18
CA GLY A 255 -2.75 -5.63 28.19
C GLY A 255 -1.56 -6.04 27.33
N ASP A 256 -1.39 -7.36 27.18
CA ASP A 256 -0.35 -7.94 26.33
C ASP A 256 -0.64 -7.69 24.85
N SER A 257 0.42 -7.75 24.04
CA SER A 257 0.35 -7.62 22.56
C SER A 257 -0.15 -6.28 22.03
N VAL A 258 -0.18 -5.23 22.84
CA VAL A 258 -0.48 -3.86 22.37
C VAL A 258 0.75 -3.30 21.68
N THR A 259 0.55 -2.82 20.44
CA THR A 259 1.58 -2.20 19.61
C THR A 259 1.27 -0.74 19.35
N THR A 260 2.18 -0.02 18.72
CA THR A 260 1.95 1.37 18.28
C THR A 260 0.75 1.51 17.36
N ASP A 261 0.41 0.47 16.58
CA ASP A 261 -0.77 0.45 15.71
C ASP A 261 -2.11 0.56 16.47
N HIS A 262 -2.13 0.21 17.75
CA HIS A 262 -3.33 0.32 18.61
C HIS A 262 -3.45 1.69 19.28
N ILE A 263 -2.37 2.48 19.29
CA ILE A 263 -2.28 3.76 19.99
C ILE A 263 -2.16 4.91 19.01
N SER A 264 -1.26 4.80 18.03
CA SER A 264 -1.05 5.83 17.01
C SER A 264 -2.25 5.91 16.06
N PRO A 265 -2.69 7.12 15.70
CA PRO A 265 -3.76 7.27 14.74
C PRO A 265 -3.31 6.82 13.34
N ALA A 266 -4.25 6.27 12.57
CA ALA A 266 -4.10 5.87 11.19
C ALA A 266 -5.32 6.30 10.37
N GLY A 267 -5.25 6.18 9.05
CA GLY A 267 -6.35 6.55 8.17
C GLY A 267 -6.48 8.06 7.96
N ASN A 268 -7.65 8.47 7.47
CA ASN A 268 -7.94 9.85 7.14
C ASN A 268 -8.14 10.72 8.37
N ILE A 269 -7.86 12.01 8.22
CA ILE A 269 -8.11 13.02 9.25
C ILE A 269 -9.49 13.62 8.98
N GLY A 270 -10.44 13.41 9.90
CA GLY A 270 -11.77 14.01 9.82
C GLY A 270 -11.73 15.51 10.07
N SER A 271 -12.54 16.28 9.34
CA SER A 271 -12.61 17.75 9.50
C SER A 271 -13.10 18.17 10.88
N ASP A 272 -13.97 17.39 11.48
CA ASP A 272 -14.53 17.61 12.82
C ASP A 272 -13.63 17.12 13.96
N SER A 273 -12.57 16.39 13.64
CA SER A 273 -11.62 15.88 14.63
C SER A 273 -10.70 16.98 15.17
N PRO A 274 -10.12 16.80 16.38
CA PRO A 274 -9.14 17.75 16.90
C PRO A 274 -7.93 17.99 15.98
N ALA A 275 -7.53 16.96 15.22
CA ALA A 275 -6.45 17.08 14.23
C ALA A 275 -6.89 17.89 12.99
N GLY A 276 -8.13 17.66 12.51
CA GLY A 276 -8.71 18.44 11.42
C GLY A 276 -8.84 19.92 11.77
N GLN A 277 -9.42 20.23 12.92
CA GLN A 277 -9.53 21.61 13.41
C GLN A 277 -8.17 22.30 13.58
N PHE A 278 -7.15 21.55 14.03
CA PHE A 278 -5.78 22.06 14.09
C PHE A 278 -5.24 22.39 12.69
N LEU A 279 -5.43 21.54 11.69
CA LEU A 279 -4.98 21.78 10.33
C LEU A 279 -5.71 22.97 9.70
N GLU A 280 -7.02 23.09 9.88
CA GLU A 280 -7.79 24.26 9.42
C GLU A 280 -7.28 25.56 10.06
N SER A 281 -6.97 25.53 11.35
CA SER A 281 -6.39 26.70 12.05
C SER A 281 -5.03 27.13 11.51
N ARG A 282 -4.34 26.22 10.82
CA ARG A 282 -3.07 26.46 10.11
C ARG A 282 -3.28 26.79 8.62
N GLY A 283 -4.52 26.99 8.19
CA GLY A 283 -4.86 27.34 6.81
C GLY A 283 -4.80 26.18 5.80
N VAL A 284 -4.75 24.92 6.28
CA VAL A 284 -4.77 23.73 5.42
C VAL A 284 -6.23 23.42 5.06
N PRO A 285 -6.63 23.44 3.78
CA PRO A 285 -7.99 23.08 3.40
C PRO A 285 -8.24 21.56 3.56
N VAL A 286 -9.49 21.17 3.80
CA VAL A 286 -9.89 19.78 4.04
C VAL A 286 -9.40 18.83 2.94
N SER A 287 -9.43 19.26 1.70
CA SER A 287 -8.93 18.48 0.54
C SER A 287 -7.43 18.16 0.60
N MET A 288 -6.67 18.89 1.43
CA MET A 288 -5.23 18.74 1.60
C MET A 288 -4.84 18.13 2.95
N PHE A 289 -5.81 17.63 3.72
CA PHE A 289 -5.51 17.03 5.03
C PHE A 289 -4.64 15.79 4.90
N ASN A 290 -4.85 14.98 3.86
CA ASN A 290 -4.23 13.66 3.73
C ASN A 290 -4.57 12.74 4.92
N SER A 291 -3.69 11.82 5.21
CA SER A 291 -3.86 10.85 6.30
C SER A 291 -2.92 11.15 7.47
N PHE A 292 -3.21 10.59 8.64
CA PHE A 292 -2.28 10.60 9.76
C PHE A 292 -0.92 9.98 9.39
N GLY A 293 -0.91 8.94 8.55
CA GLY A 293 0.31 8.32 8.04
C GLY A 293 1.21 9.31 7.29
N SER A 294 0.64 10.18 6.46
CA SER A 294 1.36 11.21 5.70
C SER A 294 1.93 12.31 6.61
N ARG A 295 1.31 12.55 7.76
CA ARG A 295 1.69 13.61 8.73
C ARG A 295 2.38 13.08 9.98
N ARG A 296 2.81 11.83 9.97
CA ARG A 296 3.43 11.18 11.13
C ARG A 296 4.72 11.84 11.63
N GLY A 297 5.34 12.71 10.83
CA GLY A 297 6.47 13.55 11.21
C GLY A 297 6.07 14.81 11.99
N ASN A 298 4.78 15.01 12.26
CA ASN A 298 4.27 16.15 13.05
C ASN A 298 3.53 15.64 14.29
N ASP A 299 4.17 15.73 15.44
CA ASP A 299 3.63 15.30 16.73
C ASP A 299 2.37 16.07 17.12
N LEU A 300 2.24 17.34 16.71
CA LEU A 300 1.06 18.16 16.98
C LEU A 300 -0.19 17.63 16.28
N VAL A 301 -0.05 17.03 15.09
CA VAL A 301 -1.14 16.36 14.39
C VAL A 301 -1.41 14.99 15.02
N MET A 302 -0.33 14.21 15.23
CA MET A 302 -0.44 12.82 15.69
C MET A 302 -1.06 12.71 17.09
N THR A 303 -0.65 13.57 18.03
CA THR A 303 -1.21 13.58 19.41
C THR A 303 -2.69 13.93 19.45
N ARG A 304 -3.21 14.64 18.45
CA ARG A 304 -4.63 14.99 18.34
C ARG A 304 -5.51 13.87 17.78
N GLY A 305 -4.90 12.81 17.30
CA GLY A 305 -5.59 11.61 16.85
C GLY A 305 -5.37 10.40 17.76
N THR A 306 -4.55 10.54 18.81
CA THR A 306 -4.27 9.48 19.79
C THR A 306 -5.38 9.50 20.86
N PHE A 307 -5.97 8.33 21.18
CA PHE A 307 -7.11 8.16 22.10
C PHE A 307 -8.37 8.89 21.63
#